data_74b10db424c4df3c2fe1f251bb81e22b
#
_entry.id   74b10db424c4df3c2fe1f251bb81e22b
#
_cell.length_a   1.000
_cell.length_b   1.000
_cell.length_c   1.000
_cell.angle_alpha   90.00
_cell.angle_beta   90.00
_cell.angle_gamma   90.00
#
_symmetry.space_group_name_H-M   'P 1'
#
loop_
_entity.id
_entity.type
_entity.pdbx_description
1 polymer ?
#
loop_
_entity_poly.entity_id
_entity_poly.type
_entity_poly.pdbx_seq_one_letter_code
_entity_poly.pdbx_strand_id
1 'polypeptide(L)'
;MKEMDIVEIIVEKKQYTDEGVHKGMQGWICYDRCADGYWLVNLPQYGAKPDIATLSVHQDDMIVIPSMDARTNERIRAAHEGK
;
A
#
# COMPACT_ATOMS: atom_id res chain seq x y z
N MET A 1 -13.65 3.73 5.32
CA MET A 1 -12.95 2.92 4.30
C MET A 1 -13.83 1.78 3.84
N LYS A 2 -13.69 1.38 2.61
CA LYS A 2 -14.49 0.32 2.00
C LYS A 2 -13.69 -0.35 0.88
N GLU A 3 -14.21 -1.48 0.37
CA GLU A 3 -13.62 -2.17 -0.77
C GLU A 3 -13.43 -1.22 -1.95
N MET A 4 -12.30 -1.36 -2.64
CA MET A 4 -11.87 -0.56 -3.79
C MET A 4 -11.47 0.87 -3.48
N ASP A 5 -11.56 1.32 -2.23
CA ASP A 5 -10.99 2.63 -1.86
C ASP A 5 -9.50 2.62 -2.12
N ILE A 6 -9.00 3.73 -2.68
CA ILE A 6 -7.57 3.92 -2.92
C ILE A 6 -6.97 4.57 -1.68
N VAL A 7 -5.85 4.01 -1.22
CA VAL A 7 -5.21 4.44 0.02
C VAL A 7 -3.73 4.71 -0.17
N GLU A 8 -3.17 5.56 0.69
CA GLU A 8 -1.74 5.82 0.77
C GLU A 8 -1.24 5.43 2.15
N ILE A 9 -0.12 4.72 2.19
CA ILE A 9 0.55 4.36 3.44
C ILE A 9 1.25 5.60 4.00
N ILE A 10 0.94 5.96 5.24
CA ILE A 10 1.42 7.20 5.84
C ILE A 10 2.47 7.00 6.93
N VAL A 11 2.89 5.77 7.15
CA VAL A 11 3.89 5.42 8.17
C VAL A 11 4.94 4.46 7.61
N GLU A 12 6.13 4.49 8.21
CA GLU A 12 7.19 3.53 7.91
C GLU A 12 7.30 2.57 9.09
N LYS A 13 6.77 1.35 8.93
CA LYS A 13 6.77 0.32 9.97
C LYS A 13 7.42 -0.95 9.47
N LYS A 14 8.18 -1.62 10.34
CA LYS A 14 8.88 -2.85 10.00
C LYS A 14 7.95 -3.92 9.44
N GLN A 15 6.75 -4.07 10.02
CA GLN A 15 5.78 -5.07 9.55
C GLN A 15 5.35 -4.86 8.10
N TYR A 16 5.41 -3.63 7.61
CA TYR A 16 5.12 -3.30 6.21
C TYR A 16 6.37 -3.34 5.36
N THR A 17 7.49 -2.82 5.87
CA THR A 17 8.75 -2.79 5.11
C THR A 17 9.32 -4.18 4.87
N ASP A 18 9.06 -5.13 5.75
CA ASP A 18 9.42 -6.53 5.54
C ASP A 18 8.73 -7.13 4.30
N GLU A 19 7.59 -6.56 3.91
CA GLU A 19 6.85 -6.94 2.70
C GLU A 19 7.17 -6.04 1.50
N GLY A 20 8.11 -5.14 1.65
CA GLY A 20 8.48 -4.20 0.59
C GLY A 20 7.59 -2.97 0.51
N VAL A 21 6.77 -2.71 1.54
CA VAL A 21 5.82 -1.60 1.57
C VAL A 21 6.36 -0.47 2.42
N HIS A 22 6.52 0.70 1.81
CA HIS A 22 7.11 1.88 2.43
C HIS A 22 6.12 3.04 2.47
N LYS A 23 6.39 4.01 3.35
CA LYS A 23 5.59 5.23 3.46
C LYS A 23 5.49 5.92 2.10
N GLY A 24 4.28 6.38 1.77
CA GLY A 24 3.98 7.05 0.50
C GLY A 24 3.50 6.11 -0.59
N MET A 25 3.65 4.81 -0.42
CA MET A 25 3.13 3.84 -1.38
C MET A 25 1.62 3.83 -1.40
N GLN A 26 1.03 3.55 -2.54
CA GLN A 26 -0.40 3.61 -2.79
C GLN A 26 -0.93 2.26 -3.23
N GLY A 27 -2.18 1.98 -2.85
CA GLY A 27 -2.82 0.74 -3.21
C GLY A 27 -4.33 0.85 -3.09
N TRP A 28 -5.02 -0.28 -3.12
CA TRP A 28 -6.48 -0.31 -2.94
C TRP A 28 -6.88 -1.39 -1.95
N ILE A 29 -8.02 -1.17 -1.30
CA ILE A 29 -8.62 -2.12 -0.35
C ILE A 29 -9.26 -3.26 -1.13
N CYS A 30 -8.85 -4.51 -0.84
CA CYS A 30 -9.33 -5.71 -1.54
C CYS A 30 -10.70 -6.18 -1.06
N TYR A 31 -10.97 -6.00 0.23
CA TYR A 31 -12.23 -6.43 0.84
C TYR A 31 -12.82 -5.34 1.71
N ASP A 32 -14.14 -5.32 1.80
CA ASP A 32 -14.87 -4.38 2.65
C ASP A 32 -14.97 -4.84 4.11
N ARG A 33 -14.13 -5.79 4.52
CA ARG A 33 -14.07 -6.30 5.89
C ARG A 33 -12.84 -5.79 6.61
N CYS A 34 -13.07 -5.30 7.80
CA CYS A 34 -12.03 -4.83 8.69
C CYS A 34 -12.03 -5.71 9.94
N ALA A 35 -10.87 -6.28 10.29
CA ALA A 35 -10.71 -7.06 11.52
C ALA A 35 -9.71 -6.34 12.42
N ASP A 36 -10.16 -5.90 13.59
CA ASP A 36 -9.33 -5.16 14.57
C ASP A 36 -8.67 -3.91 13.97
N GLY A 37 -9.36 -3.25 13.03
CA GLY A 37 -8.84 -2.06 12.34
C GLY A 37 -7.92 -2.36 11.18
N TYR A 38 -7.69 -3.64 10.84
CA TYR A 38 -6.84 -4.02 9.71
C TYR A 38 -7.66 -4.31 8.47
N TRP A 39 -7.18 -3.79 7.35
CA TRP A 39 -7.79 -3.98 6.03
C TRP A 39 -6.79 -4.67 5.11
N LEU A 40 -7.28 -5.55 4.24
CA LEU A 40 -6.43 -6.17 3.23
C LEU A 40 -6.22 -5.19 2.09
N VAL A 41 -4.96 -4.83 1.83
CA VAL A 41 -4.57 -3.82 0.84
C VAL A 41 -3.64 -4.45 -0.19
N ASN A 42 -3.91 -4.18 -1.47
CA ASN A 42 -3.03 -4.58 -2.56
C ASN A 42 -2.22 -3.38 -3.04
N LEU A 43 -0.90 -3.53 -3.11
CA LEU A 43 0.02 -2.49 -3.57
C LEU A 43 0.62 -2.89 -4.92
N PRO A 44 0.13 -2.32 -6.03
CA PRO A 44 0.57 -2.70 -7.38
C PRO A 44 1.84 -2.01 -7.81
N GLN A 45 2.42 -2.51 -8.90
CA GLN A 45 3.44 -1.81 -9.66
C GLN A 45 2.85 -1.37 -11.00
N TYR A 46 3.47 -0.36 -11.61
CA TYR A 46 3.04 0.14 -12.93
C TYR A 46 3.33 -0.88 -14.03
N GLY A 47 2.40 -1.00 -14.97
CA GLY A 47 2.56 -1.87 -16.12
C GLY A 47 2.29 -3.35 -15.82
N ALA A 48 2.98 -4.23 -16.51
CA ALA A 48 2.79 -5.68 -16.43
C ALA A 48 3.58 -6.35 -15.29
N LYS A 49 4.19 -5.57 -14.42
CA LYS A 49 4.95 -6.10 -13.29
C LYS A 49 4.04 -6.69 -12.21
N PRO A 50 4.52 -7.68 -11.46
CA PRO A 50 3.73 -8.23 -10.35
C PRO A 50 3.52 -7.18 -9.26
N ASP A 51 2.48 -7.38 -8.44
CA ASP A 51 2.22 -6.51 -7.30
C ASP A 51 3.38 -6.57 -6.30
N ILE A 52 3.61 -5.45 -5.60
CA ILE A 52 4.62 -5.41 -4.54
C ILE A 52 4.21 -6.35 -3.41
N ALA A 53 2.98 -6.22 -2.94
CA ALA A 53 2.45 -7.04 -1.85
C ALA A 53 0.94 -6.91 -1.76
N THR A 54 0.33 -7.91 -1.12
CA THR A 54 -1.05 -7.85 -0.63
C THR A 54 -0.95 -8.21 0.84
N LEU A 55 -1.30 -7.27 1.73
CA LEU A 55 -1.09 -7.44 3.16
C LEU A 55 -2.14 -6.68 3.97
N SER A 56 -2.21 -7.01 5.26
CA SER A 56 -3.09 -6.30 6.19
C SER A 56 -2.42 -5.00 6.67
N VAL A 57 -3.14 -3.89 6.55
CA VAL A 57 -2.67 -2.56 6.97
C VAL A 57 -3.69 -1.97 7.93
N HIS A 58 -3.21 -1.45 9.06
CA HIS A 58 -4.08 -0.82 10.04
C HIS A 58 -4.65 0.50 9.49
N GLN A 59 -5.92 0.76 9.78
CA GLN A 59 -6.62 1.96 9.28
C GLN A 59 -5.93 3.28 9.68
N ASP A 60 -5.25 3.30 10.84
CA ASP A 60 -4.53 4.50 11.30
C ASP A 60 -3.21 4.71 10.56
N ASP A 61 -2.75 3.73 9.80
CA ASP A 61 -1.48 3.75 9.08
C ASP A 61 -1.64 4.10 7.60
N MET A 62 -2.84 4.44 7.17
CA MET A 62 -3.15 4.81 5.79
C MET A 62 -4.28 5.83 5.72
N ILE A 63 -4.37 6.53 4.61
CA ILE A 63 -5.46 7.48 4.32
C ILE A 63 -6.08 7.16 2.98
N VAL A 64 -7.36 7.46 2.83
CA VAL A 64 -8.05 7.36 1.54
C VAL A 64 -7.65 8.54 0.68
N ILE A 65 -7.28 8.26 -0.57
CA ILE A 65 -6.89 9.29 -1.56
C ILE A 65 -7.79 9.17 -2.80
N PRO A 66 -7.93 10.25 -3.58
CA PRO A 66 -8.89 10.26 -4.71
C PRO A 66 -8.46 9.43 -5.92
N SER A 67 -7.17 9.23 -6.11
CA SER A 67 -6.66 8.47 -7.26
C SER A 67 -5.30 7.89 -6.95
N MET A 68 -4.91 6.84 -7.69
CA MET A 68 -3.65 6.13 -7.49
C MET A 68 -2.71 6.34 -8.67
N ASP A 69 -1.42 6.50 -8.36
CA ASP A 69 -0.35 6.45 -9.35
C ASP A 69 0.66 5.37 -8.94
N ALA A 70 0.60 4.23 -9.61
CA ALA A 70 1.49 3.10 -9.31
C ALA A 70 2.98 3.42 -9.59
N ARG A 71 3.27 4.45 -10.39
CA ARG A 71 4.65 4.89 -10.60
C ARG A 71 5.26 5.44 -9.31
N THR A 72 4.43 5.99 -8.44
CA THR A 72 4.87 6.43 -7.11
C THR A 72 5.46 5.26 -6.34
N ASN A 73 4.80 4.10 -6.40
CA ASN A 73 5.27 2.88 -5.74
C ASN A 73 6.64 2.45 -6.27
N GLU A 74 6.83 2.51 -7.59
CA GLU A 74 8.12 2.16 -8.20
C GLU A 74 9.23 3.11 -7.81
N ARG A 75 8.95 4.42 -7.76
CA ARG A 75 9.96 5.42 -7.35
C ARG A 75 10.39 5.19 -5.90
N ILE A 76 9.44 4.93 -5.01
CA ILE A 76 9.73 4.68 -3.59
C ILE A 76 10.53 3.39 -3.45
N ARG A 77 10.11 2.32 -4.12
CA ARG A 77 10.82 1.04 -4.10
C ARG A 77 12.25 1.18 -4.58
N ALA A 78 12.46 1.86 -5.71
CA ALA A 78 13.79 2.08 -6.26
C ALA A 78 14.68 2.86 -5.31
N ALA A 79 14.15 3.87 -4.61
CA ALA A 79 14.90 4.64 -3.63
C ALA A 79 15.38 3.78 -2.47
N HIS A 80 14.61 2.80 -2.04
CA HIS A 80 15.01 1.88 -0.96
C HIS A 80 15.94 0.77 -1.45
N GLU A 81 15.74 0.27 -2.65
CA GLU A 81 16.59 -0.78 -3.24
C GLU A 81 17.96 -0.24 -3.68
N GLY A 82 18.04 1.03 -4.00
CA GLY A 82 19.27 1.68 -4.45
C GLY A 82 20.29 2.00 -3.37
N LYS A 83 20.04 1.58 -2.15
CA LYS A 83 20.92 1.83 -1.01
C LYS A 83 21.83 0.65 -0.70
#